data_daac7e3ec2d2c4d93849b625f80557cd
#
_entry.id   daac7e3ec2d2c4d93849b625f80557cd
#
_cell.length_a   1.000
_cell.length_b   1.000
_cell.length_c   1.000
_cell.angle_alpha   90.00
_cell.angle_beta   90.00
_cell.angle_gamma   90.00
#
_symmetry.space_group_name_H-M   'P 1'
#
loop_
_entity.id
_entity.type
_entity.pdbx_description
1 polymer ?
#
loop_
_entity_poly.entity_id
_entity_poly.type
_entity_poly.pdbx_seq_one_letter_code
_entity_poly.pdbx_strand_id
1 'polypeptide(L)'
;MDIETDNSMADDDMNDGDISISPYNYCDYWCERCIAQDQCVVYTKEVEADEEGKNAFEVASDNLENAIDMIRQYIEDNNIDIEGILEEVDDDGSFEKIRQELQENPLLEMCHMYMERSEDFFEHYRDRYLTPPFLVDAFSNLGWYRTLLPVKMERTLHSLYEFAANEEEFTLQDALLTSLVVYKSLRLSLSAVRELKDNLADYQDVLTELEDLLVAINIGLKHEFPFWILLRLLRNYLLHPPNPPKKKRLKKGNPNGKKN
;
A
#
# COMPACT_ATOMS: atom_id res chain seq x y z
N MET A 1 -37.92 34.25 21.17
CA MET A 1 -36.51 34.28 21.65
C MET A 1 -35.82 33.21 20.87
N ASP A 2 -35.48 33.58 19.65
CA ASP A 2 -35.00 32.67 18.60
C ASP A 2 -33.52 32.49 18.78
N ILE A 3 -33.08 31.25 18.95
CA ILE A 3 -31.67 30.87 19.04
C ILE A 3 -31.22 30.56 17.62
N GLU A 4 -30.59 31.52 16.96
CA GLU A 4 -29.85 31.31 15.72
C GLU A 4 -28.65 30.41 16.02
N THR A 5 -28.66 29.20 15.44
CA THR A 5 -27.50 28.33 15.41
C THR A 5 -26.62 28.80 14.28
N ASP A 6 -25.58 29.54 14.64
CA ASP A 6 -24.47 29.91 13.77
C ASP A 6 -23.65 28.62 13.38
N ASN A 7 -23.93 28.11 12.21
CA ASN A 7 -23.25 26.97 11.62
C ASN A 7 -22.17 27.48 10.66
N SER A 8 -21.23 28.26 11.20
CA SER A 8 -20.01 28.60 10.45
C SER A 8 -19.15 27.35 10.34
N MET A 9 -19.35 26.57 9.27
CA MET A 9 -18.34 25.68 8.77
C MET A 9 -17.12 26.56 8.45
N ALA A 10 -16.09 26.42 9.26
CA ALA A 10 -14.80 26.99 8.97
C ALA A 10 -14.33 26.42 7.62
N ASP A 11 -14.21 27.28 6.64
CA ASP A 11 -13.42 27.05 5.44
C ASP A 11 -12.01 26.70 5.93
N ASP A 12 -11.68 25.39 5.96
CA ASP A 12 -10.32 24.94 6.11
C ASP A 12 -9.61 25.36 4.82
N ASP A 13 -8.95 26.52 4.89
CA ASP A 13 -7.92 26.92 3.95
C ASP A 13 -6.99 25.71 3.73
N MET A 14 -7.18 24.98 2.66
CA MET A 14 -6.20 24.01 2.17
C MET A 14 -4.98 24.82 1.76
N ASN A 15 -4.05 24.95 2.71
CA ASN A 15 -2.76 25.56 2.49
C ASN A 15 -2.02 24.72 1.45
N ASP A 16 -1.77 25.30 0.30
CA ASP A 16 -1.18 24.74 -0.94
C ASP A 16 0.25 24.17 -0.76
N GLY A 17 0.64 23.81 0.45
CA GLY A 17 1.95 23.31 0.84
C GLY A 17 1.96 22.08 1.74
N ASP A 18 0.84 21.64 2.29
CA ASP A 18 0.79 20.49 3.20
C ASP A 18 0.26 19.26 2.45
N ILE A 19 1.15 18.61 1.67
CA ILE A 19 0.85 17.30 1.08
C ILE A 19 0.75 16.31 2.25
N SER A 20 -0.47 16.03 2.68
CA SER A 20 -0.76 15.03 3.69
C SER A 20 -0.42 13.64 3.14
N ILE A 21 0.72 13.10 3.57
CA ILE A 21 1.11 11.74 3.19
C ILE A 21 0.16 10.76 3.86
N SER A 22 -0.71 10.14 3.05
CA SER A 22 -1.61 9.11 3.54
C SER A 22 -0.80 7.88 4.02
N PRO A 23 -1.06 7.37 5.24
CA PRO A 23 -0.39 6.16 5.72
C PRO A 23 -0.62 4.93 4.82
N TYR A 24 -1.64 4.95 3.97
CA TYR A 24 -1.94 3.87 3.04
C TYR A 24 -0.91 3.71 1.92
N ASN A 25 -0.16 4.76 1.60
CA ASN A 25 0.87 4.69 0.55
C ASN A 25 2.07 3.83 0.96
N TYR A 26 2.39 3.74 2.27
CA TYR A 26 3.48 2.92 2.80
C TYR A 26 2.98 1.72 3.63
N CYS A 27 1.70 1.37 3.52
CA CYS A 27 1.10 0.22 4.18
C CYS A 27 1.39 -1.07 3.40
N ASP A 28 1.76 -2.13 4.14
CA ASP A 28 1.90 -3.48 3.58
C ASP A 28 0.67 -4.37 3.80
N TYR A 29 -0.42 -3.79 4.28
CA TYR A 29 -1.71 -4.45 4.54
C TYR A 29 -1.64 -5.66 5.51
N TRP A 30 -0.54 -5.85 6.21
CA TRP A 30 -0.46 -6.88 7.24
C TRP A 30 -0.95 -6.33 8.57
N CYS A 31 -2.25 -6.20 8.68
CA CYS A 31 -2.92 -5.51 9.78
C CYS A 31 -2.60 -6.13 11.14
N GLU A 32 -2.53 -7.46 11.24
CA GLU A 32 -2.28 -8.18 12.50
C GLU A 32 -0.88 -7.89 13.08
N ARG A 33 0.06 -7.44 12.26
CA ARG A 33 1.42 -7.05 12.66
C ARG A 33 1.66 -5.55 12.64
N CYS A 34 0.60 -4.76 12.40
CA CYS A 34 0.72 -3.31 12.28
C CYS A 34 0.70 -2.64 13.65
N ILE A 35 1.67 -1.76 13.89
CA ILE A 35 1.75 -0.97 15.15
C ILE A 35 0.72 0.17 15.20
N ALA A 36 0.04 0.46 14.09
CA ALA A 36 -0.93 1.55 13.97
C ALA A 36 -2.39 1.05 13.93
N GLN A 37 -2.65 -0.23 14.28
CA GLN A 37 -4.00 -0.83 14.27
C GLN A 37 -5.05 0.09 14.92
N ASP A 38 -4.79 0.57 16.14
CA ASP A 38 -5.75 1.36 16.93
C ASP A 38 -6.13 2.70 16.29
N GLN A 39 -5.41 3.13 15.27
CA GLN A 39 -5.62 4.41 14.58
C GLN A 39 -5.96 4.21 13.09
N CYS A 40 -6.00 2.97 12.63
CA CYS A 40 -6.19 2.65 11.23
C CYS A 40 -7.67 2.47 10.88
N VAL A 41 -8.20 3.34 10.02
CA VAL A 41 -9.60 3.27 9.57
C VAL A 41 -9.85 1.98 8.75
N VAL A 42 -8.87 1.51 7.98
CA VAL A 42 -9.00 0.26 7.22
C VAL A 42 -9.14 -0.93 8.15
N TYR A 43 -8.27 -1.04 9.15
CA TYR A 43 -8.34 -2.11 10.14
C TYR A 43 -9.66 -2.08 10.94
N THR A 44 -10.10 -0.89 11.36
CA THR A 44 -11.38 -0.75 12.08
C THR A 44 -12.55 -1.26 11.24
N LYS A 45 -12.60 -0.90 9.95
CA LYS A 45 -13.64 -1.38 9.03
C LYS A 45 -13.56 -2.90 8.79
N GLU A 46 -12.36 -3.45 8.72
CA GLU A 46 -12.15 -4.89 8.57
C GLU A 46 -12.68 -5.67 9.78
N VAL A 47 -12.38 -5.18 10.99
CA VAL A 47 -12.91 -5.76 12.25
C VAL A 47 -14.44 -5.63 12.32
N GLU A 48 -15.00 -4.47 11.99
CA GLU A 48 -16.45 -4.27 11.95
C GLU A 48 -17.13 -5.24 10.96
N ALA A 49 -16.52 -5.45 9.79
CA ALA A 49 -17.04 -6.38 8.79
C ALA A 49 -16.98 -7.84 9.25
N ASP A 50 -15.92 -8.24 9.95
CA ASP A 50 -15.78 -9.58 10.55
C ASP A 50 -16.84 -9.79 11.65
N GLU A 51 -17.10 -8.78 12.50
CA GLU A 51 -18.15 -8.84 13.52
C GLU A 51 -19.56 -8.96 12.90
N GLU A 52 -19.79 -8.35 11.73
CA GLU A 52 -21.02 -8.47 10.96
C GLU A 52 -21.13 -9.81 10.19
N GLY A 53 -20.05 -10.58 10.14
CA GLY A 53 -19.98 -11.85 9.43
C GLY A 53 -19.93 -11.71 7.90
N LYS A 54 -19.52 -10.56 7.41
CA LYS A 54 -19.35 -10.29 5.98
C LYS A 54 -18.13 -11.01 5.41
N ASN A 55 -18.29 -11.61 4.24
CA ASN A 55 -17.15 -12.16 3.52
C ASN A 55 -16.35 -11.05 2.79
N ALA A 56 -15.12 -11.36 2.37
CA ALA A 56 -14.22 -10.39 1.74
C ALA A 56 -14.81 -9.74 0.46
N PHE A 57 -15.66 -10.46 -0.28
CA PHE A 57 -16.31 -9.93 -1.48
C PHE A 57 -17.38 -8.89 -1.13
N GLU A 58 -18.19 -9.15 -0.09
CA GLU A 58 -19.20 -8.22 0.42
C GLU A 58 -18.55 -6.94 0.93
N VAL A 59 -17.46 -7.06 1.69
CA VAL A 59 -16.67 -5.92 2.15
C VAL A 59 -16.10 -5.09 0.99
N ALA A 60 -15.56 -5.75 -0.03
CA ALA A 60 -15.03 -5.07 -1.20
C ALA A 60 -16.13 -4.36 -1.99
N SER A 61 -17.31 -4.97 -2.13
CA SER A 61 -18.48 -4.38 -2.79
C SER A 61 -18.97 -3.13 -2.06
N ASP A 62 -19.16 -3.22 -0.73
CA ASP A 62 -19.59 -2.11 0.10
C ASP A 62 -18.60 -0.94 0.05
N ASN A 63 -17.29 -1.23 0.08
CA ASN A 63 -16.26 -0.20 -0.02
C ASN A 63 -16.25 0.50 -1.38
N LEU A 64 -16.47 -0.25 -2.46
CA LEU A 64 -16.55 0.31 -3.81
C LEU A 64 -17.80 1.19 -3.97
N GLU A 65 -18.95 0.74 -3.48
CA GLU A 65 -20.20 1.50 -3.52
C GLU A 65 -20.08 2.82 -2.74
N ASN A 66 -19.53 2.76 -1.52
CA ASN A 66 -19.26 3.96 -0.72
C ASN A 66 -18.29 4.93 -1.42
N ALA A 67 -17.25 4.41 -2.08
CA ALA A 67 -16.29 5.25 -2.81
C ALA A 67 -16.96 5.95 -4.02
N ILE A 68 -17.80 5.24 -4.76
CA ILE A 68 -18.57 5.79 -5.88
C ILE A 68 -19.52 6.90 -5.39
N ASP A 69 -20.23 6.67 -4.28
CA ASP A 69 -21.15 7.65 -3.72
C ASP A 69 -20.40 8.90 -3.23
N MET A 70 -19.24 8.74 -2.58
CA MET A 70 -18.41 9.88 -2.19
C MET A 70 -17.93 10.70 -3.40
N ILE A 71 -17.55 10.04 -4.49
CA ILE A 71 -17.13 10.71 -5.73
C ILE A 71 -18.30 11.46 -6.34
N ARG A 72 -19.49 10.84 -6.42
CA ARG A 72 -20.69 11.50 -6.94
C ARG A 72 -21.05 12.73 -6.13
N GLN A 73 -21.05 12.60 -4.81
CA GLN A 73 -21.33 13.73 -3.92
C GLN A 73 -20.31 14.86 -4.10
N TYR A 74 -19.01 14.52 -4.19
CA TYR A 74 -17.97 15.53 -4.42
C TYR A 74 -18.16 16.27 -5.76
N ILE A 75 -18.53 15.55 -6.81
CA ILE A 75 -18.82 16.11 -8.13
C ILE A 75 -20.03 17.07 -8.06
N GLU A 76 -21.11 16.66 -7.41
CA GLU A 76 -22.31 17.47 -7.24
C GLU A 76 -22.03 18.72 -6.40
N ASP A 77 -21.36 18.56 -5.25
CA ASP A 77 -21.07 19.68 -4.32
C ASP A 77 -20.15 20.74 -4.95
N ASN A 78 -19.26 20.34 -5.84
CA ASN A 78 -18.32 21.25 -6.51
C ASN A 78 -18.77 21.64 -7.93
N ASN A 79 -19.94 21.23 -8.39
CA ASN A 79 -20.44 21.49 -9.76
C ASN A 79 -19.43 21.12 -10.87
N ILE A 80 -18.76 19.96 -10.72
CA ILE A 80 -17.75 19.51 -11.66
C ILE A 80 -18.42 18.98 -12.93
N ASP A 81 -18.08 19.57 -14.08
CA ASP A 81 -18.51 19.10 -15.39
C ASP A 81 -17.63 17.94 -15.86
N ILE A 82 -18.07 16.71 -15.57
CA ILE A 82 -17.34 15.50 -15.93
C ILE A 82 -17.30 15.31 -17.44
N GLU A 83 -18.39 15.62 -18.16
CA GLU A 83 -18.45 15.47 -19.62
C GLU A 83 -17.43 16.40 -20.28
N GLY A 84 -17.36 17.67 -19.82
CA GLY A 84 -16.34 18.62 -20.28
C GLY A 84 -14.91 18.16 -19.99
N ILE A 85 -14.66 17.64 -18.79
CA ILE A 85 -13.33 17.10 -18.43
C ILE A 85 -12.95 15.89 -19.31
N LEU A 86 -13.89 14.96 -19.56
CA LEU A 86 -13.62 13.79 -20.40
C LEU A 86 -13.39 14.14 -21.88
N GLU A 87 -14.00 15.25 -22.35
CA GLU A 87 -13.75 15.75 -23.70
C GLU A 87 -12.38 16.48 -23.80
N GLU A 88 -11.90 17.08 -22.71
CA GLU A 88 -10.61 17.78 -22.65
C GLU A 88 -9.42 16.84 -22.37
N VAL A 89 -9.66 15.61 -21.92
CA VAL A 89 -8.58 14.61 -21.78
C VAL A 89 -8.15 14.17 -23.16
N ASP A 90 -7.28 14.97 -23.78
CA ASP A 90 -6.49 14.53 -24.93
C ASP A 90 -5.61 13.36 -24.45
N ASP A 91 -5.95 12.15 -24.88
CA ASP A 91 -5.07 10.99 -24.71
C ASP A 91 -3.82 11.23 -25.58
N ASP A 92 -2.81 11.85 -24.97
CA ASP A 92 -1.51 12.08 -25.61
C ASP A 92 -0.69 10.80 -25.78
N GLY A 93 -1.28 9.64 -25.43
CA GLY A 93 -0.66 8.32 -25.46
C GLY A 93 0.38 8.10 -24.36
N SER A 94 0.50 9.02 -23.39
CA SER A 94 1.46 8.89 -22.28
C SER A 94 1.16 7.68 -21.41
N PHE A 95 -0.10 7.42 -21.12
CA PHE A 95 -0.54 6.26 -20.35
C PHE A 95 -0.19 4.93 -21.02
N GLU A 96 -0.46 4.79 -22.33
CA GLU A 96 -0.13 3.59 -23.07
C GLU A 96 1.38 3.36 -23.17
N LYS A 97 2.15 4.44 -23.30
CA LYS A 97 3.60 4.39 -23.29
C LYS A 97 4.14 3.90 -21.93
N ILE A 98 3.65 4.46 -20.82
CA ILE A 98 4.03 4.03 -19.46
C ILE A 98 3.68 2.56 -19.27
N ARG A 99 2.50 2.13 -19.69
CA ARG A 99 2.06 0.74 -19.62
C ARG A 99 2.99 -0.21 -20.38
N GLN A 100 3.41 0.18 -21.60
CA GLN A 100 4.36 -0.60 -22.39
C GLN A 100 5.73 -0.66 -21.71
N GLU A 101 6.25 0.46 -21.21
CA GLU A 101 7.53 0.51 -20.48
C GLU A 101 7.51 -0.38 -19.23
N LEU A 102 6.37 -0.44 -18.52
CA LEU A 102 6.19 -1.34 -17.38
C LEU A 102 6.21 -2.82 -17.80
N GLN A 103 5.52 -3.17 -18.87
CA GLN A 103 5.47 -4.55 -19.38
C GLN A 103 6.85 -5.05 -19.84
N GLU A 104 7.70 -4.17 -20.33
CA GLU A 104 9.05 -4.48 -20.79
C GLU A 104 10.12 -4.33 -19.68
N ASN A 105 9.71 -3.93 -18.46
CA ASN A 105 10.67 -3.67 -17.39
C ASN A 105 11.20 -4.99 -16.77
N PRO A 106 12.50 -5.28 -16.87
CA PRO A 106 13.09 -6.55 -16.39
C PRO A 106 13.02 -6.70 -14.88
N LEU A 107 12.92 -5.59 -14.12
CA LEU A 107 12.80 -5.64 -12.66
C LEU A 107 11.42 -6.14 -12.25
N LEU A 108 10.36 -5.72 -12.97
CA LEU A 108 9.01 -6.19 -12.74
C LEU A 108 8.88 -7.67 -13.15
N GLU A 109 9.47 -8.06 -14.27
CA GLU A 109 9.53 -9.45 -14.70
C GLU A 109 10.19 -10.36 -13.64
N MET A 110 11.32 -9.94 -13.07
CA MET A 110 11.96 -10.69 -11.97
C MET A 110 11.06 -10.80 -10.73
N CYS A 111 10.25 -9.78 -10.41
CA CYS A 111 9.29 -9.84 -9.30
C CYS A 111 8.17 -10.86 -9.58
N HIS A 112 7.69 -10.96 -10.81
CA HIS A 112 6.72 -11.97 -11.21
C HIS A 112 7.32 -13.38 -11.17
N MET A 113 8.54 -13.56 -11.68
CA MET A 113 9.27 -14.83 -11.55
C MET A 113 9.44 -15.27 -10.09
N TYR A 114 9.80 -14.32 -9.21
CA TYR A 114 9.89 -14.61 -7.78
C TYR A 114 8.55 -15.06 -7.18
N MET A 115 7.43 -14.41 -7.55
CA MET A 115 6.10 -14.79 -7.12
C MET A 115 5.75 -16.21 -7.57
N GLU A 116 5.93 -16.53 -8.85
CA GLU A 116 5.67 -17.86 -9.44
C GLU A 116 6.50 -18.95 -8.77
N ARG A 117 7.82 -18.74 -8.62
CA ARG A 117 8.69 -19.69 -7.97
C ARG A 117 8.38 -19.92 -6.50
N SER A 118 7.94 -18.85 -5.82
CA SER A 118 7.45 -18.97 -4.45
C SER A 118 6.16 -19.79 -4.36
N GLU A 119 5.24 -19.65 -5.33
CA GLU A 119 4.02 -20.46 -5.41
C GLU A 119 4.37 -21.94 -5.60
N ASP A 120 5.23 -22.25 -6.58
CA ASP A 120 5.72 -23.61 -6.82
C ASP A 120 6.31 -24.23 -5.55
N PHE A 121 7.13 -23.47 -4.80
CA PHE A 121 7.67 -23.92 -3.53
C PHE A 121 6.57 -24.25 -2.51
N PHE A 122 5.56 -23.36 -2.33
CA PHE A 122 4.47 -23.59 -1.39
C PHE A 122 3.60 -24.79 -1.78
N GLU A 123 3.31 -24.98 -3.06
CA GLU A 123 2.53 -26.12 -3.55
C GLU A 123 3.25 -27.44 -3.25
N HIS A 124 4.57 -27.53 -3.55
CA HIS A 124 5.36 -28.73 -3.28
C HIS A 124 5.56 -29.00 -1.78
N TYR A 125 5.62 -27.93 -0.97
CA TYR A 125 5.78 -28.05 0.49
C TYR A 125 4.50 -28.47 1.19
N ARG A 126 3.33 -27.95 0.77
CA ARG A 126 2.02 -28.20 1.39
C ARG A 126 1.71 -29.69 1.54
N ASP A 127 2.09 -30.48 0.57
CA ASP A 127 1.71 -31.90 0.51
C ASP A 127 2.62 -32.80 1.35
N ARG A 128 3.70 -32.26 1.91
CA ARG A 128 4.74 -33.10 2.51
C ARG A 128 4.96 -32.94 4.00
N TYR A 129 4.70 -31.77 4.58
CA TYR A 129 5.12 -31.49 5.96
C TYR A 129 4.17 -30.58 6.74
N LEU A 130 4.02 -30.89 8.03
CA LEU A 130 3.53 -29.91 9.00
C LEU A 130 4.65 -28.89 9.22
N THR A 131 4.35 -27.62 9.04
CA THR A 131 5.34 -26.54 9.26
C THR A 131 5.87 -26.58 10.69
N PRO A 132 7.19 -26.74 10.88
CA PRO A 132 7.77 -26.68 12.21
C PRO A 132 7.46 -25.35 12.89
N PRO A 133 7.09 -25.34 14.17
CA PRO A 133 6.70 -24.11 14.88
C PRO A 133 7.73 -22.97 14.77
N PHE A 134 9.02 -23.29 14.73
CA PHE A 134 10.09 -22.31 14.62
C PHE A 134 10.26 -21.70 13.21
N LEU A 135 9.62 -22.28 12.18
CA LEU A 135 9.63 -21.76 10.81
C LEU A 135 8.34 -21.03 10.41
N VAL A 136 7.34 -20.98 11.30
CA VAL A 136 6.03 -20.37 10.99
C VAL A 136 6.19 -18.91 10.54
N ASP A 137 7.03 -18.14 11.19
CA ASP A 137 7.27 -16.75 10.82
C ASP A 137 7.96 -16.61 9.46
N ALA A 138 8.91 -17.48 9.14
CA ALA A 138 9.57 -17.49 7.83
C ALA A 138 8.57 -17.83 6.71
N PHE A 139 7.76 -18.86 6.89
CA PHE A 139 6.70 -19.21 5.94
C PHE A 139 5.66 -18.08 5.79
N SER A 140 5.23 -17.48 6.89
CA SER A 140 4.28 -16.39 6.88
C SER A 140 4.84 -15.16 6.14
N ASN A 141 6.10 -14.79 6.40
CA ASN A 141 6.75 -13.70 5.72
C ASN A 141 6.88 -13.98 4.21
N LEU A 142 7.38 -15.15 3.82
CA LEU A 142 7.49 -15.51 2.42
C LEU A 142 6.12 -15.52 1.73
N GLY A 143 5.10 -16.13 2.37
CA GLY A 143 3.75 -16.21 1.84
C GLY A 143 3.09 -14.85 1.64
N TRP A 144 3.28 -13.91 2.59
CA TRP A 144 2.70 -12.57 2.49
C TRP A 144 3.38 -11.72 1.41
N TYR A 145 4.71 -11.63 1.48
CA TYR A 145 5.45 -10.70 0.63
C TYR A 145 5.65 -11.18 -0.80
N ARG A 146 5.46 -12.48 -1.12
CA ARG A 146 5.56 -12.98 -2.50
C ARG A 146 4.56 -12.33 -3.45
N THR A 147 3.33 -12.05 -2.99
CA THR A 147 2.30 -11.40 -3.79
C THR A 147 2.34 -9.87 -3.69
N LEU A 148 2.74 -9.36 -2.54
CA LEU A 148 2.81 -7.91 -2.32
C LEU A 148 3.97 -7.25 -3.08
N LEU A 149 5.09 -7.94 -3.21
CA LEU A 149 6.31 -7.40 -3.84
C LEU A 149 6.08 -6.97 -5.30
N PRO A 150 5.55 -7.82 -6.22
CA PRO A 150 5.30 -7.40 -7.59
C PRO A 150 4.28 -6.25 -7.69
N VAL A 151 3.19 -6.29 -6.93
CA VAL A 151 2.17 -5.24 -6.93
C VAL A 151 2.72 -3.88 -6.49
N LYS A 152 3.51 -3.87 -5.42
CA LYS A 152 4.13 -2.62 -4.94
C LYS A 152 5.29 -2.17 -5.84
N MET A 153 6.00 -3.08 -6.48
CA MET A 153 7.02 -2.75 -7.48
C MET A 153 6.39 -2.09 -8.70
N GLU A 154 5.33 -2.67 -9.25
CA GLU A 154 4.60 -2.12 -10.39
C GLU A 154 4.12 -0.69 -10.10
N ARG A 155 3.46 -0.47 -8.96
CA ARG A 155 3.02 0.87 -8.54
C ARG A 155 4.19 1.84 -8.41
N THR A 156 5.30 1.39 -7.82
CA THR A 156 6.50 2.20 -7.63
C THR A 156 7.09 2.68 -8.97
N LEU A 157 7.21 1.75 -9.92
CA LEU A 157 7.71 2.05 -11.26
C LEU A 157 6.74 2.91 -12.06
N HIS A 158 5.43 2.63 -11.97
CA HIS A 158 4.40 3.43 -12.63
C HIS A 158 4.49 4.89 -12.20
N SER A 159 4.46 5.17 -10.89
CA SER A 159 4.56 6.53 -10.38
C SER A 159 5.90 7.20 -10.71
N LEU A 160 6.99 6.43 -10.82
CA LEU A 160 8.29 6.96 -11.26
C LEU A 160 8.26 7.38 -12.73
N TYR A 161 7.64 6.58 -13.60
CA TYR A 161 7.51 6.88 -15.04
C TYR A 161 6.54 8.05 -15.27
N GLU A 162 5.44 8.13 -14.52
CA GLU A 162 4.56 9.29 -14.53
C GLU A 162 5.32 10.57 -14.14
N PHE A 163 6.14 10.50 -13.08
CA PHE A 163 6.98 11.63 -12.70
C PHE A 163 7.97 12.02 -13.81
N ALA A 164 8.57 11.04 -14.47
CA ALA A 164 9.50 11.31 -15.58
C ALA A 164 8.81 11.95 -16.79
N ALA A 165 7.52 11.67 -16.99
CA ALA A 165 6.73 12.24 -18.08
C ALA A 165 6.18 13.64 -17.75
N ASN A 166 5.68 13.86 -16.52
CA ASN A 166 4.87 15.02 -16.16
C ASN A 166 5.54 15.95 -15.14
N GLU A 167 6.65 15.52 -14.51
CA GLU A 167 7.37 16.24 -13.44
C GLU A 167 6.50 16.58 -12.20
N GLU A 168 5.39 15.86 -12.01
CA GLU A 168 4.49 16.07 -10.87
C GLU A 168 5.11 15.56 -9.56
N GLU A 169 5.31 16.46 -8.60
CA GLU A 169 5.94 16.11 -7.30
C GLU A 169 5.16 15.04 -6.52
N PHE A 170 3.85 14.99 -6.68
CA PHE A 170 2.99 13.97 -6.06
C PHE A 170 3.34 12.55 -6.53
N THR A 171 3.55 12.34 -7.84
CA THR A 171 3.88 11.02 -8.39
C THR A 171 5.24 10.55 -7.91
N LEU A 172 6.24 11.46 -7.84
CA LEU A 172 7.53 11.14 -7.23
C LEU A 172 7.37 10.71 -5.77
N GLN A 173 6.57 11.45 -5.00
CA GLN A 173 6.32 11.13 -3.60
C GLN A 173 5.65 9.77 -3.43
N ASP A 174 4.66 9.42 -4.26
CA ASP A 174 4.02 8.10 -4.24
C ASP A 174 5.03 6.99 -4.57
N ALA A 175 5.84 7.17 -5.63
CA ALA A 175 6.91 6.22 -5.98
C ALA A 175 7.83 5.92 -4.81
N LEU A 176 8.20 6.95 -4.07
CA LEU A 176 9.15 6.84 -2.99
C LEU A 176 8.55 6.19 -1.74
N LEU A 177 7.33 6.53 -1.36
CA LEU A 177 6.64 5.90 -0.24
C LEU A 177 6.36 4.43 -0.52
N THR A 178 5.92 4.12 -1.73
CA THR A 178 5.67 2.74 -2.14
C THR A 178 6.98 1.93 -2.19
N SER A 179 8.10 2.54 -2.61
CA SER A 179 9.41 1.89 -2.59
C SER A 179 9.85 1.44 -1.19
N LEU A 180 9.43 2.13 -0.12
CA LEU A 180 9.70 1.69 1.26
C LEU A 180 9.05 0.35 1.57
N VAL A 181 7.84 0.11 1.04
CA VAL A 181 7.15 -1.18 1.17
C VAL A 181 7.89 -2.24 0.37
N VAL A 182 8.36 -1.92 -0.84
CA VAL A 182 9.18 -2.82 -1.67
C VAL A 182 10.46 -3.22 -0.91
N TYR A 183 11.20 -2.27 -0.34
CA TYR A 183 12.41 -2.56 0.45
C TYR A 183 12.10 -3.42 1.68
N LYS A 184 11.00 -3.15 2.38
CA LYS A 184 10.54 -3.96 3.51
C LYS A 184 10.25 -5.40 3.05
N SER A 185 9.50 -5.55 1.96
CA SER A 185 9.14 -6.84 1.38
C SER A 185 10.38 -7.65 0.99
N LEU A 186 11.31 -7.04 0.26
CA LEU A 186 12.57 -7.66 -0.12
C LEU A 186 13.38 -8.14 1.08
N ARG A 187 13.53 -7.30 2.10
CA ARG A 187 14.30 -7.63 3.31
C ARG A 187 13.69 -8.80 4.06
N LEU A 188 12.37 -8.80 4.24
CA LEU A 188 11.69 -9.84 5.01
C LEU A 188 11.60 -11.14 4.22
N SER A 189 11.36 -11.10 2.90
CA SER A 189 11.43 -12.26 2.03
C SER A 189 12.82 -12.88 2.01
N LEU A 190 13.87 -12.07 1.88
CA LEU A 190 15.25 -12.56 1.86
C LEU A 190 15.64 -13.21 3.19
N SER A 191 15.23 -12.62 4.31
CA SER A 191 15.44 -13.22 5.64
C SER A 191 14.71 -14.55 5.77
N ALA A 192 13.46 -14.62 5.31
CA ALA A 192 12.65 -15.83 5.36
C ALA A 192 13.24 -16.95 4.49
N VAL A 193 13.61 -16.64 3.25
CA VAL A 193 14.23 -17.63 2.34
C VAL A 193 15.51 -18.21 2.92
N ARG A 194 16.37 -17.38 3.52
CA ARG A 194 17.61 -17.85 4.17
C ARG A 194 17.34 -18.76 5.36
N GLU A 195 16.39 -18.39 6.22
CA GLU A 195 16.00 -19.20 7.36
C GLU A 195 15.41 -20.55 6.91
N LEU A 196 14.56 -20.56 5.87
CA LEU A 196 14.02 -21.78 5.30
C LEU A 196 15.12 -22.63 4.67
N LYS A 197 16.06 -22.02 3.95
CA LYS A 197 17.20 -22.68 3.32
C LYS A 197 18.11 -23.37 4.33
N ASP A 198 18.37 -22.73 5.48
CA ASP A 198 19.19 -23.31 6.54
C ASP A 198 18.54 -24.54 7.22
N ASN A 199 17.20 -24.67 7.12
CA ASN A 199 16.45 -25.70 7.83
C ASN A 199 15.75 -26.75 6.95
N LEU A 200 15.67 -26.52 5.63
CA LEU A 200 14.97 -27.39 4.69
C LEU A 200 15.91 -27.94 3.63
N ALA A 201 16.67 -28.98 3.99
CA ALA A 201 17.71 -29.57 3.12
C ALA A 201 17.16 -30.05 1.78
N ASP A 202 15.93 -30.57 1.72
CA ASP A 202 15.31 -31.10 0.51
C ASP A 202 14.89 -30.03 -0.49
N TYR A 203 14.92 -28.74 -0.10
CA TYR A 203 14.46 -27.59 -0.90
C TYR A 203 15.57 -26.60 -1.24
N GLN A 204 16.84 -26.99 -1.06
CA GLN A 204 18.01 -26.12 -1.24
C GLN A 204 18.06 -25.46 -2.63
N ASP A 205 17.72 -26.20 -3.68
CA ASP A 205 17.82 -25.69 -5.05
C ASP A 205 16.81 -24.56 -5.30
N VAL A 206 15.52 -24.79 -4.98
CA VAL A 206 14.47 -23.78 -5.18
C VAL A 206 14.65 -22.58 -4.25
N LEU A 207 15.08 -22.79 -3.00
CA LEU A 207 15.34 -21.71 -2.06
C LEU A 207 16.58 -20.89 -2.46
N THR A 208 17.57 -21.51 -3.11
CA THR A 208 18.71 -20.78 -3.69
C THR A 208 18.26 -19.93 -4.89
N GLU A 209 17.43 -20.47 -5.77
CA GLU A 209 16.86 -19.71 -6.89
C GLU A 209 16.05 -18.50 -6.39
N LEU A 210 15.23 -18.67 -5.35
CA LEU A 210 14.47 -17.57 -4.73
C LEU A 210 15.39 -16.52 -4.10
N GLU A 211 16.47 -16.94 -3.43
CA GLU A 211 17.46 -16.01 -2.87
C GLU A 211 18.14 -15.20 -3.97
N ASP A 212 18.55 -15.84 -5.07
CA ASP A 212 19.22 -15.19 -6.19
C ASP A 212 18.30 -14.18 -6.89
N LEU A 213 17.02 -14.52 -7.09
CA LEU A 213 16.01 -13.58 -7.61
C LEU A 213 15.83 -12.37 -6.70
N LEU A 214 15.66 -12.57 -5.41
CA LEU A 214 15.51 -11.47 -4.46
C LEU A 214 16.75 -10.57 -4.39
N VAL A 215 17.93 -11.13 -4.51
CA VAL A 215 19.19 -10.36 -4.60
C VAL A 215 19.24 -9.56 -5.89
N ALA A 216 18.89 -10.16 -7.03
CA ALA A 216 18.85 -9.47 -8.32
C ALA A 216 17.83 -8.32 -8.32
N ILE A 217 16.63 -8.54 -7.79
CA ILE A 217 15.60 -7.51 -7.64
C ILE A 217 16.10 -6.34 -6.75
N ASN A 218 16.78 -6.66 -5.64
CA ASN A 218 17.33 -5.63 -4.75
C ASN A 218 18.45 -4.80 -5.42
N ILE A 219 19.24 -5.41 -6.30
CA ILE A 219 20.24 -4.70 -7.10
C ILE A 219 19.56 -3.80 -8.13
N GLY A 220 18.59 -4.33 -8.88
CA GLY A 220 17.83 -3.58 -9.87
C GLY A 220 17.10 -2.39 -9.24
N LEU A 221 16.43 -2.59 -8.11
CA LEU A 221 15.75 -1.51 -7.38
C LEU A 221 16.70 -0.38 -6.98
N LYS A 222 17.91 -0.68 -6.54
CA LYS A 222 18.92 0.35 -6.21
C LYS A 222 19.42 1.10 -7.43
N HIS A 223 19.34 0.49 -8.60
CA HIS A 223 19.69 1.16 -9.85
C HIS A 223 18.58 2.14 -10.26
N GLU A 224 17.32 1.73 -10.21
CA GLU A 224 16.16 2.59 -10.51
C GLU A 224 15.98 3.71 -9.47
N PHE A 225 16.23 3.40 -8.19
CA PHE A 225 16.13 4.35 -7.08
C PHE A 225 17.52 4.61 -6.45
N PRO A 226 18.35 5.47 -7.04
CA PRO A 226 19.64 5.82 -6.46
C PRO A 226 19.48 6.38 -5.05
N PHE A 227 20.37 5.99 -4.16
CA PHE A 227 20.35 6.33 -2.72
C PHE A 227 20.16 7.83 -2.40
N TRP A 228 20.59 8.74 -3.27
CA TRP A 228 20.41 10.18 -3.09
C TRP A 228 18.93 10.61 -3.16
N ILE A 229 18.09 9.89 -3.92
CA ILE A 229 16.64 10.13 -3.97
C ILE A 229 16.04 9.78 -2.60
N LEU A 230 16.37 8.60 -2.07
CA LEU A 230 15.95 8.17 -0.73
C LEU A 230 16.42 9.14 0.36
N LEU A 231 17.65 9.65 0.27
CA LEU A 231 18.18 10.63 1.23
C LEU A 231 17.44 11.97 1.15
N ARG A 232 17.08 12.44 -0.04
CA ARG A 232 16.32 13.68 -0.23
C ARG A 232 14.96 13.61 0.45
N LEU A 233 14.31 12.45 0.39
CA LEU A 233 13.03 12.23 1.03
C LEU A 233 13.12 12.06 2.53
N LEU A 234 14.03 11.22 3.01
CA LEU A 234 14.27 11.08 4.44
C LEU A 234 14.56 12.44 5.06
N ARG A 235 15.30 13.28 4.36
CA ARG A 235 15.56 14.66 4.79
C ARG A 235 14.26 15.47 4.84
N ASN A 236 13.42 15.43 3.81
CA ASN A 236 12.16 16.17 3.79
C ASN A 236 11.20 15.63 4.86
N TYR A 237 11.08 14.31 4.99
CA TYR A 237 10.27 13.67 6.01
C TYR A 237 10.72 13.99 7.45
N LEU A 238 12.02 14.03 7.70
CA LEU A 238 12.58 14.36 9.02
C LEU A 238 12.48 15.86 9.34
N LEU A 239 12.52 16.73 8.32
CA LEU A 239 12.39 18.17 8.50
C LEU A 239 10.93 18.63 8.58
N HIS A 240 10.02 17.88 7.96
CA HIS A 240 8.58 18.16 7.94
C HIS A 240 7.80 16.87 8.28
N PRO A 241 7.88 16.38 9.55
CA PRO A 241 7.12 15.20 9.93
C PRO A 241 5.62 15.48 9.75
N PRO A 242 4.83 14.56 9.19
CA PRO A 242 3.40 14.73 9.09
C PRO A 242 2.81 14.98 10.48
N ASN A 243 1.93 15.96 10.59
CA ASN A 243 1.27 16.26 11.86
C ASN A 243 0.57 15.00 12.38
N PRO A 244 0.79 14.60 13.63
CA PRO A 244 0.10 13.45 14.19
C PRO A 244 -1.42 13.70 14.13
N PRO A 245 -2.23 12.71 13.75
CA PRO A 245 -3.67 12.86 13.64
C PRO A 245 -4.23 13.43 14.94
N LYS A 246 -4.99 14.54 14.85
CA LYS A 246 -5.61 15.19 16.00
C LYS A 246 -6.50 14.15 16.72
N LYS A 247 -6.15 13.77 17.93
CA LYS A 247 -6.94 12.84 18.76
C LYS A 247 -8.37 13.40 18.87
N LYS A 248 -9.32 12.86 18.11
CA LYS A 248 -10.74 13.10 18.36
C LYS A 248 -11.02 12.59 19.78
N ARG A 249 -11.27 13.52 20.72
CA ARG A 249 -11.74 13.15 22.07
C ARG A 249 -13.06 12.41 21.88
N LEU A 250 -13.03 11.09 22.04
CA LEU A 250 -14.24 10.30 22.23
C LEU A 250 -15.02 10.97 23.38
N LYS A 251 -16.17 11.57 23.05
CA LYS A 251 -17.10 12.06 24.07
C LYS A 251 -17.49 10.83 24.90
N LYS A 252 -16.95 10.73 26.13
CA LYS A 252 -17.41 9.72 27.10
C LYS A 252 -18.92 9.87 27.20
N GLY A 253 -19.64 8.88 26.70
CA GLY A 253 -21.08 8.78 26.86
C GLY A 253 -21.40 8.91 28.34
N ASN A 254 -22.32 9.79 28.67
CA ASN A 254 -22.78 10.03 30.04
C ASN A 254 -23.54 8.78 30.53
N PRO A 255 -23.04 7.99 31.51
CA PRO A 255 -23.69 6.76 31.94
C PRO A 255 -24.96 6.97 32.79
N ASN A 256 -25.46 8.22 32.94
CA ASN A 256 -26.55 8.53 33.83
C ASN A 256 -27.85 8.98 33.11
N GLY A 257 -28.21 8.26 32.02
CA GLY A 257 -29.61 8.37 31.52
C GLY A 257 -30.54 7.60 32.44
N LYS A 258 -31.01 8.24 33.53
CA LYS A 258 -32.12 7.74 34.34
C LYS A 258 -33.37 7.66 33.46
N LYS A 259 -33.89 6.44 33.29
CA LYS A 259 -35.25 6.19 32.85
C LYS A 259 -36.21 6.77 33.93
N ASN A 260 -37.08 7.66 33.53
CA ASN A 260 -38.38 7.89 34.10
C ASN A 260 -39.43 7.51 33.09
#